data_9c9cddea0d4d66dfafac20fa32d77838
#
_entry.id   9c9cddea0d4d66dfafac20fa32d77838
#
_cell.length_a   1.000
_cell.length_b   1.000
_cell.length_c   1.000
_cell.angle_alpha   90.00
_cell.angle_beta   90.00
_cell.angle_gamma   90.00
#
_symmetry.space_group_name_H-M   'P 1'
#
loop_
_entity.id
_entity.type
_entity.pdbx_description
1 polymer ?
#
loop_
_entity_poly.entity_id
_entity_poly.type
_entity_poly.pdbx_seq_one_letter_code
_entity_poly.pdbx_strand_id
1 'polypeptide(L)'
;KKLPSFSVNEGESGGVLQFTFIAHRDGWVRYQDGEHKNNSCIPQVFPKIYYLDAERDLNQLQGDLLMLQEDELLKRMRADTCMFNQAKKCGHCFSCIGLIEKKTPAELDAFETAKLLDYKLYQLNLDEFARKVNQNYKKNGGQDEILYSMNRDVERMLKVTTEIHNPAQNLTRPVAKMGKGMRSIYMLSLLETYTGTESRIPSILMIEDPEIFLHPKLQKVSGEILYRLSRKNQVIFSTHSPNLLANFNSRQIRQIVLDGEGYSKMCEKTDVSAILEDLGYTASDLMNVNFVFIVEGKQD
;
A
#
# COMPACT_ATOMS: atom_id res chain seq x y z
N LYS A 1 4.37 12.83 -22.05
CA LYS A 1 5.71 12.35 -22.47
C LYS A 1 5.49 10.96 -23.07
N LYS A 2 5.82 10.77 -24.36
CA LYS A 2 5.87 9.43 -24.95
C LYS A 2 7.00 8.68 -24.25
N LEU A 3 6.69 7.52 -23.67
CA LEU A 3 7.70 6.61 -23.14
C LEU A 3 8.45 6.01 -24.35
N PRO A 4 9.76 6.19 -24.47
CA PRO A 4 10.46 5.92 -25.72
C PRO A 4 10.68 4.43 -26.06
N SER A 5 10.12 3.49 -25.32
CA SER A 5 10.51 2.09 -25.44
C SER A 5 9.39 1.06 -25.23
N PHE A 6 8.15 1.42 -25.57
CA PHE A 6 7.07 0.43 -25.61
C PHE A 6 6.69 0.16 -27.06
N SER A 7 6.94 -1.06 -27.53
CA SER A 7 6.32 -1.55 -28.76
C SER A 7 4.83 -1.76 -28.48
N VAL A 8 4.02 -0.81 -28.95
CA VAL A 8 2.57 -0.97 -28.97
C VAL A 8 2.25 -1.83 -30.20
N ASN A 9 1.95 -3.08 -30.02
CA ASN A 9 1.28 -3.85 -31.07
C ASN A 9 -0.13 -3.26 -31.22
N GLU A 10 -0.34 -2.47 -32.26
CA GLU A 10 -1.63 -1.93 -32.66
C GLU A 10 -2.53 -3.07 -33.16
N GLY A 11 -3.10 -3.82 -32.23
CA GLY A 11 -4.27 -4.63 -32.48
C GLY A 11 -5.50 -3.86 -32.06
N GLU A 12 -6.56 -3.99 -32.80
CA GLU A 12 -7.86 -3.30 -32.64
C GLU A 12 -8.29 -3.14 -31.17
N SER A 13 -8.20 -1.95 -30.61
CA SER A 13 -8.60 -1.51 -29.25
C SER A 13 -7.63 -1.76 -28.07
N GLY A 14 -6.47 -1.13 -28.08
CA GLY A 14 -5.61 -0.96 -26.89
C GLY A 14 -4.24 -1.62 -27.03
N GLY A 15 -3.18 -0.90 -26.70
CA GLY A 15 -1.82 -1.42 -26.71
C GLY A 15 -1.60 -2.43 -25.58
N VAL A 16 -0.94 -3.53 -25.87
CA VAL A 16 -0.51 -4.54 -24.88
C VAL A 16 0.93 -4.28 -24.51
N LEU A 17 1.21 -4.09 -23.22
CA LEU A 17 2.56 -4.07 -22.68
C LEU A 17 2.93 -5.49 -22.21
N GLN A 18 3.96 -6.08 -22.83
CA GLN A 18 4.49 -7.37 -22.42
C GLN A 18 5.91 -7.20 -21.89
N PHE A 19 6.17 -7.73 -20.71
CA PHE A 19 7.50 -7.75 -20.10
C PHE A 19 7.67 -8.96 -19.19
N THR A 20 8.92 -9.28 -18.87
CA THR A 20 9.28 -10.34 -17.92
C THR A 20 9.84 -9.70 -16.65
N PHE A 21 9.23 -10.03 -15.53
CA PHE A 21 9.73 -9.68 -14.20
C PHE A 21 10.68 -10.77 -13.71
N ILE A 22 11.91 -10.39 -13.37
CA ILE A 22 12.94 -11.33 -12.90
C ILE A 22 13.38 -10.88 -11.52
N ALA A 23 13.03 -11.67 -10.50
CA ALA A 23 13.50 -11.49 -9.14
C ALA A 23 14.75 -12.35 -8.88
N HIS A 24 15.80 -11.74 -8.37
CA HIS A 24 17.03 -12.42 -7.96
C HIS A 24 16.98 -12.77 -6.47
N ARG A 25 17.74 -13.78 -6.04
CA ARG A 25 17.79 -14.24 -4.64
C ARG A 25 18.33 -13.19 -3.65
N ASP A 26 19.11 -12.25 -4.13
CA ASP A 26 19.65 -11.10 -3.38
C ASP A 26 18.67 -9.93 -3.23
N GLY A 27 17.43 -10.11 -3.71
CA GLY A 27 16.39 -9.08 -3.67
C GLY A 27 16.43 -8.08 -4.83
N TRP A 28 17.42 -8.20 -5.74
CA TRP A 28 17.46 -7.34 -6.91
C TRP A 28 16.40 -7.75 -7.94
N VAL A 29 15.77 -6.75 -8.56
CA VAL A 29 14.66 -6.95 -9.51
C VAL A 29 15.01 -6.35 -10.86
N ARG A 30 14.66 -7.05 -11.93
CA ARG A 30 14.84 -6.62 -13.31
C ARG A 30 13.56 -6.76 -14.12
N TYR A 31 13.27 -5.73 -14.91
CA TYR A 31 12.14 -5.71 -15.85
C TYR A 31 12.67 -5.80 -17.28
N GLN A 32 12.49 -6.94 -17.91
CA GLN A 32 12.96 -7.19 -19.27
C GLN A 32 11.81 -7.08 -20.24
N ASP A 33 11.96 -6.29 -21.29
CA ASP A 33 11.09 -6.25 -22.46
C ASP A 33 11.77 -6.84 -23.71
N GLY A 34 11.12 -6.79 -24.87
CA GLY A 34 11.67 -7.30 -26.12
C GLY A 34 12.94 -6.59 -26.61
N GLU A 35 13.21 -5.37 -26.13
CA GLU A 35 14.30 -4.52 -26.59
C GLU A 35 15.38 -4.34 -25.51
N HIS A 36 14.99 -4.35 -24.24
CA HIS A 36 15.88 -4.00 -23.11
C HIS A 36 16.02 -5.15 -22.12
N LYS A 37 17.26 -5.46 -21.70
CA LYS A 37 17.51 -6.40 -20.61
C LYS A 37 17.03 -5.92 -19.24
N ASN A 38 16.91 -4.61 -19.04
CA ASN A 38 16.30 -3.98 -17.87
C ASN A 38 15.73 -2.61 -18.24
N ASN A 39 14.41 -2.51 -18.31
CA ASN A 39 13.72 -1.27 -18.62
C ASN A 39 13.27 -0.56 -17.34
N SER A 40 13.97 0.50 -16.99
CA SER A 40 13.70 1.31 -15.78
C SER A 40 12.38 2.13 -15.85
N CYS A 41 11.75 2.22 -17.02
CA CYS A 41 10.47 2.91 -17.17
C CYS A 41 9.28 2.04 -16.74
N ILE A 42 9.42 0.69 -16.77
CA ILE A 42 8.33 -0.22 -16.43
C ILE A 42 7.84 0.00 -14.98
N PRO A 43 8.69 0.08 -13.94
CA PRO A 43 8.26 0.35 -12.58
C PRO A 43 7.47 1.66 -12.41
N GLN A 44 7.74 2.66 -13.29
CA GLN A 44 7.09 3.97 -13.21
C GLN A 44 5.67 3.97 -13.76
N VAL A 45 5.33 3.01 -14.63
CA VAL A 45 4.02 2.86 -15.26
C VAL A 45 3.26 1.63 -14.78
N PHE A 46 3.92 0.77 -14.00
CA PHE A 46 3.29 -0.42 -13.45
C PHE A 46 2.29 -0.03 -12.35
N PRO A 47 1.07 -0.57 -12.34
CA PRO A 47 0.09 -0.29 -11.31
C PRO A 47 0.60 -0.73 -9.94
N LYS A 48 0.30 0.05 -8.89
CA LYS A 48 0.53 -0.38 -7.51
C LYS A 48 -0.38 -1.56 -7.18
N ILE A 49 0.18 -2.57 -6.55
CA ILE A 49 -0.57 -3.74 -6.10
C ILE A 49 -0.74 -3.63 -4.59
N TYR A 50 -1.99 -3.65 -4.13
CA TYR A 50 -2.33 -3.73 -2.72
C TYR A 50 -2.94 -5.11 -2.45
N TYR A 51 -2.37 -5.81 -1.51
CA TYR A 51 -2.87 -7.11 -1.08
C TYR A 51 -3.38 -7.02 0.36
N LEU A 52 -4.60 -7.46 0.57
CA LEU A 52 -5.26 -7.48 1.86
C LEU A 52 -5.65 -8.92 2.17
N ASP A 53 -4.92 -9.56 3.06
CA ASP A 53 -5.16 -10.93 3.51
C ASP A 53 -6.38 -11.05 4.43
N ALA A 54 -6.78 -12.29 4.71
CA ALA A 54 -7.90 -12.59 5.60
C ALA A 54 -7.60 -12.29 7.08
N GLU A 55 -6.33 -12.25 7.49
CA GLU A 55 -5.94 -12.00 8.89
C GLU A 55 -6.13 -10.54 9.29
N ARG A 56 -6.10 -9.63 8.33
CA ARG A 56 -6.29 -8.18 8.54
C ARG A 56 -5.25 -7.60 9.50
N ASP A 57 -3.95 -7.80 9.20
CA ASP A 57 -2.89 -7.17 9.99
C ASP A 57 -2.86 -5.65 9.75
N LEU A 58 -3.37 -4.93 10.73
CA LEU A 58 -3.40 -3.47 10.72
C LEU A 58 -2.01 -2.84 10.77
N ASN A 59 -1.06 -3.46 11.44
CA ASN A 59 0.27 -2.86 11.62
C ASN A 59 1.01 -2.80 10.29
N GLN A 60 0.94 -3.89 9.52
CA GLN A 60 1.52 -3.94 8.18
C GLN A 60 0.86 -2.93 7.26
N LEU A 61 -0.47 -2.94 7.17
CA LEU A 61 -1.20 -2.04 6.27
C LEU A 61 -1.00 -0.56 6.63
N GLN A 62 -1.03 -0.19 7.91
CA GLN A 62 -0.81 1.20 8.34
C GLN A 62 0.62 1.67 8.09
N GLY A 63 1.61 0.80 8.36
CA GLY A 63 3.00 1.08 8.06
C GLY A 63 3.20 1.33 6.56
N ASP A 64 2.74 0.41 5.74
CA ASP A 64 2.87 0.47 4.28
C ASP A 64 2.16 1.69 3.70
N LEU A 65 0.97 2.01 4.18
CA LEU A 65 0.17 3.12 3.66
C LEU A 65 0.78 4.49 3.95
N LEU A 66 1.35 4.70 5.15
CA LEU A 66 2.08 5.92 5.48
C LEU A 66 3.37 6.06 4.67
N MET A 67 4.03 4.92 4.41
CA MET A 67 5.26 4.86 3.64
C MET A 67 5.01 5.00 2.14
N LEU A 68 3.81 4.71 1.67
CA LEU A 68 3.41 4.84 0.26
C LEU A 68 3.03 6.27 -0.15
N GLN A 69 2.95 7.22 0.78
CA GLN A 69 2.77 8.62 0.41
C GLN A 69 3.96 9.08 -0.43
N GLU A 70 3.67 9.50 -1.66
CA GLU A 70 4.66 10.00 -2.64
C GLU A 70 5.04 11.46 -2.37
N ASP A 71 5.18 11.82 -1.09
CA ASP A 71 5.65 13.13 -0.71
C ASP A 71 7.15 13.25 -1.00
N GLU A 72 7.55 14.28 -1.75
CA GLU A 72 8.93 14.50 -2.14
C GLU A 72 9.83 14.78 -0.94
N LEU A 73 9.33 15.42 0.12
CA LEU A 73 10.09 15.65 1.35
C LEU A 73 10.36 14.34 2.08
N LEU A 74 9.36 13.45 2.18
CA LEU A 74 9.52 12.12 2.76
C LEU A 74 10.51 11.28 1.96
N LYS A 75 10.47 11.31 0.62
CA LYS A 75 11.46 10.62 -0.23
C LYS A 75 12.87 11.13 0.04
N ARG A 76 13.05 12.44 0.13
CA ARG A 76 14.35 13.06 0.45
C ARG A 76 14.84 12.71 1.85
N MET A 77 13.94 12.65 2.83
CA MET A 77 14.25 12.24 4.20
C MET A 77 14.70 10.78 4.27
N ARG A 78 14.01 9.86 3.59
CA ARG A 78 14.38 8.44 3.52
C ARG A 78 15.72 8.22 2.84
N ALA A 79 15.96 8.89 1.72
CA ALA A 79 17.20 8.81 0.99
C ALA A 79 18.37 9.55 1.68
N ASP A 80 18.08 10.25 2.77
CA ASP A 80 19.03 11.13 3.47
C ASP A 80 19.87 11.97 2.49
N THR A 81 19.18 12.68 1.59
CA THR A 81 19.84 13.45 0.54
C THR A 81 20.54 14.68 1.08
N CYS A 82 21.59 15.12 0.37
CA CYS A 82 22.24 16.40 0.65
C CYS A 82 21.30 17.57 0.29
N MET A 83 21.24 18.60 1.15
CA MET A 83 20.42 19.78 0.90
C MET A 83 20.80 20.52 -0.39
N PHE A 84 22.08 20.58 -0.70
CA PHE A 84 22.60 21.29 -1.87
C PHE A 84 22.65 20.45 -3.15
N ASN A 85 22.59 19.12 -3.02
CA ASN A 85 22.65 18.20 -4.15
C ASN A 85 21.82 16.95 -3.87
N GLN A 86 20.59 16.95 -4.40
CA GLN A 86 19.62 15.86 -4.18
C GLN A 86 20.06 14.50 -4.75
N ALA A 87 21.01 14.47 -5.68
CA ALA A 87 21.55 13.23 -6.23
C ALA A 87 22.60 12.57 -5.31
N LYS A 88 23.04 13.26 -4.25
CA LYS A 88 24.05 12.76 -3.31
C LYS A 88 23.43 12.48 -1.94
N LYS A 89 23.88 11.42 -1.31
CA LYS A 89 23.62 11.15 0.10
C LYS A 89 24.28 12.23 0.98
N CYS A 90 23.66 12.55 2.10
CA CYS A 90 24.19 13.52 3.05
C CYS A 90 25.49 12.99 3.70
N GLY A 91 26.54 13.79 3.65
CA GLY A 91 27.80 13.48 4.34
C GLY A 91 27.90 14.05 5.76
N HIS A 92 26.80 14.56 6.31
CA HIS A 92 26.71 15.18 7.66
C HIS A 92 27.77 16.25 7.93
N CYS A 93 28.15 17.01 6.89
CA CYS A 93 29.10 18.11 7.01
C CYS A 93 28.50 19.36 7.68
N PHE A 94 27.19 19.38 7.87
CA PHE A 94 26.41 20.47 8.49
C PHE A 94 26.55 21.86 7.83
N SER A 95 27.11 21.94 6.64
CA SER A 95 27.27 23.22 5.91
C SER A 95 25.94 23.90 5.58
N CYS A 96 24.83 23.13 5.56
CA CYS A 96 23.48 23.67 5.34
C CYS A 96 22.89 24.39 6.56
N ILE A 97 23.41 24.17 7.76
CA ILE A 97 22.82 24.68 9.00
C ILE A 97 22.82 26.21 9.04
N GLY A 98 23.86 26.85 8.57
CA GLY A 98 23.92 28.33 8.53
C GLY A 98 22.84 28.98 7.64
N LEU A 99 22.23 28.23 6.70
CA LEU A 99 21.07 28.69 5.95
C LEU A 99 19.76 28.37 6.68
N ILE A 100 19.67 27.20 7.30
CA ILE A 100 18.50 26.74 8.05
C ILE A 100 18.24 27.63 9.25
N GLU A 101 19.27 27.99 10.01
CA GLU A 101 19.14 28.82 11.21
C GLU A 101 18.74 30.28 10.94
N LYS A 102 18.81 30.73 9.68
CA LYS A 102 18.30 32.06 9.29
C LYS A 102 16.78 32.08 9.07
N LYS A 103 16.14 30.92 8.97
CA LYS A 103 14.70 30.78 8.76
C LYS A 103 13.97 30.80 10.09
N THR A 104 12.76 31.36 10.08
CA THR A 104 11.83 31.23 11.21
C THR A 104 11.27 29.81 11.29
N PRO A 105 10.79 29.34 12.45
CA PRO A 105 10.18 28.00 12.58
C PRO A 105 9.03 27.74 11.60
N ALA A 106 8.30 28.77 11.20
CA ALA A 106 7.20 28.67 10.23
C ALA A 106 7.67 28.48 8.78
N GLU A 107 8.89 28.87 8.47
CA GLU A 107 9.48 28.75 7.12
C GLU A 107 10.28 27.45 6.92
N LEU A 108 10.53 26.70 8.00
CA LEU A 108 11.23 25.44 7.94
C LEU A 108 10.31 24.35 7.42
N ASP A 109 10.75 23.64 6.39
CA ASP A 109 10.09 22.40 6.00
C ASP A 109 10.52 21.21 6.89
N ALA A 110 9.84 20.05 6.74
CA ALA A 110 10.12 18.87 7.54
C ALA A 110 11.56 18.34 7.32
N PHE A 111 12.08 18.44 6.09
CA PHE A 111 13.43 17.99 5.76
C PHE A 111 14.49 18.87 6.41
N GLU A 112 14.33 20.19 6.36
CA GLU A 112 15.22 21.16 7.00
C GLU A 112 15.20 21.03 8.53
N THR A 113 14.00 20.89 9.12
CA THR A 113 13.83 20.62 10.55
C THR A 113 14.55 19.36 10.98
N ALA A 114 14.46 18.32 10.16
CA ALA A 114 15.16 17.07 10.41
C ALA A 114 16.68 17.22 10.36
N LYS A 115 17.23 18.01 9.42
CA LYS A 115 18.68 18.34 9.37
C LYS A 115 19.14 19.15 10.57
N LEU A 116 18.30 20.09 11.02
CA LEU A 116 18.58 20.87 12.22
C LEU A 116 18.60 19.98 13.47
N LEU A 117 17.67 19.03 13.57
CA LEU A 117 17.66 18.06 14.67
C LEU A 117 18.93 17.21 14.69
N ASP A 118 19.37 16.68 13.54
CA ASP A 118 20.60 15.90 13.42
C ASP A 118 21.81 16.71 13.93
N TYR A 119 21.88 17.98 13.53
CA TYR A 119 22.95 18.86 13.98
C TYR A 119 22.93 19.10 15.49
N LYS A 120 21.76 19.40 16.05
CA LYS A 120 21.63 19.62 17.50
C LYS A 120 21.98 18.35 18.30
N LEU A 121 21.54 17.17 17.84
CA LEU A 121 21.92 15.91 18.48
C LEU A 121 23.41 15.62 18.36
N TYR A 122 24.03 15.91 17.21
CA TYR A 122 25.47 15.79 17.02
C TYR A 122 26.24 16.68 18.01
N GLN A 123 25.85 17.95 18.14
CA GLN A 123 26.45 18.89 19.09
C GLN A 123 26.37 18.41 20.55
N LEU A 124 25.22 17.81 20.94
CA LEU A 124 25.02 17.35 22.31
C LEU A 124 25.94 16.17 22.67
N ASN A 125 26.10 15.21 21.76
CA ASN A 125 26.65 13.91 22.11
C ASN A 125 27.95 13.55 21.39
N LEU A 126 28.17 14.00 20.18
CA LEU A 126 29.26 13.49 19.34
C LEU A 126 30.37 14.51 19.07
N ASP A 127 30.11 15.81 19.05
CA ASP A 127 31.12 16.81 18.69
C ASP A 127 32.27 16.83 19.67
N GLU A 128 32.01 16.91 20.96
CA GLU A 128 33.05 16.91 21.99
C GLU A 128 33.73 15.55 22.10
N PHE A 129 32.99 14.47 22.00
CA PHE A 129 33.54 13.12 21.99
C PHE A 129 34.46 12.90 20.80
N ALA A 130 34.05 13.27 19.59
CA ALA A 130 34.85 13.18 18.38
C ALA A 130 36.18 13.95 18.51
N ARG A 131 36.15 15.17 19.06
CA ARG A 131 37.34 15.96 19.30
C ARG A 131 38.31 15.27 20.27
N LYS A 132 37.82 14.75 21.38
CA LYS A 132 38.63 14.02 22.38
C LYS A 132 39.25 12.74 21.77
N VAL A 133 38.48 11.98 21.02
CA VAL A 133 38.97 10.76 20.36
C VAL A 133 40.08 11.13 19.36
N ASN A 134 39.86 12.13 18.50
CA ASN A 134 40.84 12.55 17.51
C ASN A 134 42.15 13.09 18.14
N GLN A 135 42.04 13.82 19.26
CA GLN A 135 43.20 14.25 20.01
C GLN A 135 44.03 13.08 20.55
N ASN A 136 43.35 12.10 21.15
CA ASN A 136 44.02 10.90 21.66
C ASN A 136 44.58 10.01 20.54
N TYR A 137 43.84 9.88 19.45
CA TYR A 137 44.29 9.11 18.28
C TYR A 137 45.54 9.68 17.67
N LYS A 138 45.65 11.01 17.49
CA LYS A 138 46.84 11.69 17.03
C LYS A 138 48.03 11.55 17.99
N LYS A 139 47.79 11.65 19.30
CA LYS A 139 48.84 11.41 20.31
C LYS A 139 49.41 9.98 20.25
N ASN A 140 48.56 9.04 19.87
CA ASN A 140 48.95 7.62 19.76
C ASN A 140 49.51 7.25 18.37
N GLY A 141 49.83 8.26 17.52
CA GLY A 141 50.45 8.04 16.22
C GLY A 141 49.50 7.88 15.04
N GLY A 142 48.19 8.07 15.24
CA GLY A 142 47.18 8.05 14.14
C GLY A 142 47.36 9.26 13.22
N GLN A 143 47.24 9.02 11.91
CA GLN A 143 47.40 10.07 10.88
C GLN A 143 46.07 10.54 10.30
N ASP A 144 45.04 9.71 10.40
CA ASP A 144 43.71 9.97 9.84
C ASP A 144 42.86 10.80 10.80
N GLU A 145 41.71 11.26 10.31
CA GLU A 145 40.65 11.88 11.11
C GLU A 145 39.47 10.92 11.24
N ILE A 146 39.08 10.65 12.49
CA ILE A 146 37.90 9.80 12.78
C ILE A 146 36.66 10.68 12.76
N LEU A 147 35.72 10.36 11.85
CA LEU A 147 34.46 11.03 11.70
C LEU A 147 33.34 10.14 12.24
N TYR A 148 32.47 10.74 13.03
CA TYR A 148 31.24 10.10 13.51
C TYR A 148 30.06 10.61 12.71
N SER A 149 29.26 9.71 12.15
CA SER A 149 28.01 10.05 11.49
C SER A 149 26.84 9.42 12.23
N MET A 150 25.76 10.17 12.37
CA MET A 150 24.48 9.64 12.83
C MET A 150 23.66 9.22 11.62
N ASN A 151 23.16 7.99 11.63
CA ASN A 151 22.22 7.54 10.62
C ASN A 151 20.82 7.56 11.22
N ARG A 152 19.88 8.19 10.53
CA ARG A 152 18.50 8.32 10.94
C ARG A 152 17.64 7.33 10.17
N ASP A 153 16.98 6.45 10.90
CA ASP A 153 15.96 5.58 10.35
C ASP A 153 14.61 6.28 10.48
N VAL A 154 14.16 6.93 9.40
CA VAL A 154 12.89 7.67 9.36
C VAL A 154 11.72 6.77 9.67
N GLU A 155 11.78 5.50 9.28
CA GLU A 155 10.72 4.52 9.49
C GLU A 155 10.55 4.16 10.96
N ARG A 156 11.66 4.08 11.70
CA ARG A 156 11.62 3.83 13.15
C ARG A 156 11.27 5.07 13.97
N MET A 157 11.54 6.26 13.46
CA MET A 157 11.25 7.52 14.14
C MET A 157 9.79 7.94 14.00
N LEU A 158 9.14 7.62 12.89
CA LEU A 158 7.76 8.00 12.60
C LEU A 158 6.82 6.83 12.91
N LYS A 159 6.50 6.63 14.19
CA LYS A 159 5.47 5.67 14.57
C LYS A 159 4.11 6.37 14.61
N VAL A 160 3.25 6.05 13.64
CA VAL A 160 1.86 6.48 13.69
C VAL A 160 1.06 5.53 14.55
N THR A 161 0.41 6.05 15.58
CA THR A 161 -0.52 5.31 16.41
C THR A 161 -1.93 5.73 16.05
N THR A 162 -2.76 4.78 15.65
CA THR A 162 -4.16 5.05 15.34
C THR A 162 -5.04 4.70 16.53
N GLU A 163 -5.86 5.65 16.93
CA GLU A 163 -6.81 5.52 18.03
C GLU A 163 -8.24 5.74 17.54
N ILE A 164 -9.19 5.11 18.24
CA ILE A 164 -10.61 5.26 18.01
C ILE A 164 -11.16 6.10 19.14
N HIS A 165 -11.76 7.23 18.80
CA HIS A 165 -12.50 8.04 19.75
C HIS A 165 -14.00 7.80 19.59
N ASN A 166 -14.66 7.40 20.67
CA ASN A 166 -16.12 7.33 20.75
C ASN A 166 -16.65 8.61 21.43
N PRO A 167 -17.24 9.55 20.68
CA PRO A 167 -17.68 10.82 21.25
C PRO A 167 -18.83 10.68 22.25
N ALA A 168 -19.69 9.66 22.09
CA ALA A 168 -20.82 9.45 23.00
C ALA A 168 -20.39 9.00 24.40
N GLN A 169 -19.25 8.30 24.50
CA GLN A 169 -18.72 7.79 25.77
C GLN A 169 -17.47 8.57 26.22
N ASN A 170 -17.00 9.53 25.41
CA ASN A 170 -15.73 10.24 25.58
C ASN A 170 -14.55 9.28 25.88
N LEU A 171 -14.53 8.15 25.15
CA LEU A 171 -13.55 7.09 25.35
C LEU A 171 -12.65 6.94 24.13
N THR A 172 -11.35 7.05 24.35
CA THR A 172 -10.32 6.80 23.35
C THR A 172 -9.63 5.46 23.63
N ARG A 173 -9.42 4.65 22.59
CA ARG A 173 -8.76 3.34 22.70
C ARG A 173 -7.96 3.03 21.44
N PRO A 174 -6.87 2.23 21.53
CA PRO A 174 -6.10 1.81 20.37
C PRO A 174 -6.97 1.10 19.32
N VAL A 175 -6.71 1.32 18.05
CA VAL A 175 -7.43 0.66 16.93
C VAL A 175 -7.32 -0.88 17.01
N ALA A 176 -6.25 -1.41 17.59
CA ALA A 176 -6.09 -2.84 17.85
C ALA A 176 -7.20 -3.44 18.74
N LYS A 177 -7.88 -2.60 19.53
CA LYS A 177 -9.06 -2.99 20.33
C LYS A 177 -10.39 -2.89 19.58
N MET A 178 -10.36 -2.51 18.31
CA MET A 178 -11.54 -2.53 17.43
C MET A 178 -12.00 -3.97 17.20
N GLY A 179 -13.31 -4.19 17.20
CA GLY A 179 -13.87 -5.48 16.82
C GLY A 179 -13.49 -5.85 15.38
N LYS A 180 -13.24 -7.13 15.10
CA LYS A 180 -12.71 -7.62 13.82
C LYS A 180 -13.50 -7.13 12.62
N GLY A 181 -14.85 -7.12 12.67
CA GLY A 181 -15.69 -6.64 11.58
C GLY A 181 -15.48 -5.14 11.28
N MET A 182 -15.48 -4.30 12.31
CA MET A 182 -15.22 -2.87 12.11
C MET A 182 -13.78 -2.61 11.62
N ARG A 183 -12.83 -3.45 11.99
CA ARG A 183 -11.47 -3.41 11.47
C ARG A 183 -11.45 -3.65 9.96
N SER A 184 -12.20 -4.64 9.46
CA SER A 184 -12.32 -4.90 8.02
C SER A 184 -12.88 -3.66 7.28
N ILE A 185 -13.93 -3.04 7.80
CA ILE A 185 -14.49 -1.80 7.21
C ILE A 185 -13.47 -0.66 7.24
N TYR A 186 -12.74 -0.49 8.35
CA TYR A 186 -11.68 0.52 8.45
C TYR A 186 -10.58 0.31 7.40
N MET A 187 -10.13 -0.93 7.21
CA MET A 187 -9.10 -1.25 6.22
C MET A 187 -9.56 -0.99 4.78
N LEU A 188 -10.80 -1.36 4.44
CA LEU A 188 -11.38 -1.02 3.14
C LEU A 188 -11.50 0.50 2.95
N SER A 189 -11.85 1.24 4.00
CA SER A 189 -11.91 2.72 3.97
C SER A 189 -10.53 3.35 3.78
N LEU A 190 -9.48 2.76 4.38
CA LEU A 190 -8.10 3.18 4.12
C LEU A 190 -7.73 2.98 2.65
N LEU A 191 -8.01 1.81 2.06
CA LEU A 191 -7.77 1.56 0.63
C LEU A 191 -8.53 2.56 -0.25
N GLU A 192 -9.79 2.86 0.07
CA GLU A 192 -10.59 3.85 -0.65
C GLU A 192 -9.94 5.25 -0.59
N THR A 193 -9.43 5.65 0.57
CA THR A 193 -8.75 6.93 0.76
C THR A 193 -7.47 7.01 -0.06
N TYR A 194 -6.63 5.98 -0.01
CA TYR A 194 -5.32 5.97 -0.70
C TYR A 194 -5.43 5.86 -2.21
N THR A 195 -6.39 5.08 -2.69
CA THR A 195 -6.62 4.91 -4.14
C THR A 195 -7.49 6.03 -4.72
N GLY A 196 -8.12 6.82 -3.87
CA GLY A 196 -8.91 8.01 -4.24
C GLY A 196 -8.09 9.22 -4.61
N THR A 197 -6.83 9.32 -4.15
CA THR A 197 -5.91 10.37 -4.54
C THR A 197 -5.57 10.26 -6.03
N GLU A 198 -5.30 11.38 -6.69
CA GLU A 198 -5.18 11.54 -8.15
C GLU A 198 -4.02 10.76 -8.79
N SER A 199 -3.93 9.46 -8.57
CA SER A 199 -3.01 8.62 -9.34
C SER A 199 -3.52 8.49 -10.77
N ARG A 200 -2.67 8.83 -11.74
CA ARG A 200 -2.98 8.65 -13.18
C ARG A 200 -3.02 7.19 -13.60
N ILE A 201 -2.46 6.30 -12.78
CA ILE A 201 -2.38 4.87 -13.04
C ILE A 201 -3.29 4.16 -12.05
N PRO A 202 -4.33 3.41 -12.52
CA PRO A 202 -5.16 2.59 -11.65
C PRO A 202 -4.34 1.60 -10.86
N SER A 203 -4.72 1.33 -9.62
CA SER A 203 -4.10 0.29 -8.78
C SER A 203 -4.77 -1.06 -8.98
N ILE A 204 -4.07 -2.13 -8.64
CA ILE A 204 -4.63 -3.49 -8.54
C ILE A 204 -4.84 -3.78 -7.05
N LEU A 205 -6.08 -4.04 -6.66
CA LEU A 205 -6.46 -4.37 -5.29
C LEU A 205 -6.81 -5.84 -5.22
N MET A 206 -6.07 -6.62 -4.44
CA MET A 206 -6.32 -8.04 -4.20
C MET A 206 -6.76 -8.20 -2.75
N ILE A 207 -7.97 -8.68 -2.52
CA ILE A 207 -8.60 -8.70 -1.20
C ILE A 207 -9.14 -10.11 -0.93
N GLU A 208 -8.67 -10.74 0.13
CA GLU A 208 -9.22 -12.01 0.59
C GLU A 208 -10.42 -11.78 1.50
N ASP A 209 -11.50 -12.48 1.24
CA ASP A 209 -12.72 -12.57 2.06
C ASP A 209 -13.13 -11.23 2.70
N PRO A 210 -13.49 -10.20 1.90
CA PRO A 210 -13.81 -8.87 2.42
C PRO A 210 -14.98 -8.86 3.40
N GLU A 211 -15.78 -9.93 3.41
CA GLU A 211 -16.90 -10.15 4.33
C GLU A 211 -16.50 -10.79 5.66
N ILE A 212 -15.26 -11.22 5.84
CA ILE A 212 -14.86 -11.97 7.04
C ILE A 212 -15.14 -11.16 8.32
N PHE A 213 -15.74 -11.80 9.31
CA PHE A 213 -16.20 -11.20 10.56
C PHE A 213 -17.29 -10.11 10.43
N LEU A 214 -17.86 -9.89 9.23
CA LEU A 214 -18.93 -8.90 9.03
C LEU A 214 -20.32 -9.51 9.26
N HIS A 215 -21.12 -8.80 10.04
CA HIS A 215 -22.56 -9.04 10.08
C HIS A 215 -23.19 -8.78 8.69
N PRO A 216 -24.25 -9.48 8.26
CA PRO A 216 -24.87 -9.34 6.94
C PRO A 216 -25.12 -7.89 6.49
N LYS A 217 -25.54 -7.02 7.40
CA LYS A 217 -25.71 -5.58 7.11
C LYS A 217 -24.39 -4.91 6.69
N LEU A 218 -23.27 -5.26 7.33
CA LEU A 218 -21.94 -4.71 6.99
C LEU A 218 -21.35 -5.38 5.75
N GLN A 219 -21.73 -6.59 5.41
CA GLN A 219 -21.35 -7.23 4.14
C GLN A 219 -21.87 -6.44 2.94
N LYS A 220 -23.11 -5.90 3.01
CA LYS A 220 -23.65 -4.99 1.98
C LYS A 220 -22.79 -3.73 1.86
N VAL A 221 -22.42 -3.11 2.99
CA VAL A 221 -21.54 -1.93 3.00
C VAL A 221 -20.16 -2.27 2.39
N SER A 222 -19.60 -3.44 2.71
CA SER A 222 -18.36 -3.91 2.09
C SER A 222 -18.49 -4.02 0.58
N GLY A 223 -19.58 -4.62 0.08
CA GLY A 223 -19.86 -4.70 -1.36
C GLY A 223 -19.95 -3.33 -2.04
N GLU A 224 -20.58 -2.35 -1.39
CA GLU A 224 -20.65 -0.97 -1.90
C GLU A 224 -19.24 -0.31 -1.95
N ILE A 225 -18.40 -0.52 -0.94
CA ILE A 225 -17.02 -0.01 -0.94
C ILE A 225 -16.23 -0.65 -2.09
N LEU A 226 -16.30 -1.98 -2.26
CA LEU A 226 -15.64 -2.70 -3.35
C LEU A 226 -16.08 -2.18 -4.72
N TYR A 227 -17.38 -1.92 -4.89
CA TYR A 227 -17.90 -1.33 -6.12
C TYR A 227 -17.34 0.09 -6.36
N ARG A 228 -17.27 0.95 -5.34
CA ARG A 228 -16.67 2.29 -5.49
C ARG A 228 -15.19 2.20 -5.84
N LEU A 229 -14.44 1.31 -5.20
CA LEU A 229 -13.03 1.04 -5.51
C LEU A 229 -12.83 0.58 -6.96
N SER A 230 -13.72 -0.27 -7.48
CA SER A 230 -13.63 -0.81 -8.83
C SER A 230 -13.85 0.22 -9.94
N ARG A 231 -14.43 1.38 -9.63
CA ARG A 231 -14.63 2.46 -10.61
C ARG A 231 -13.33 3.12 -11.08
N LYS A 232 -12.28 3.05 -10.27
CA LYS A 232 -10.98 3.67 -10.53
C LYS A 232 -9.82 2.68 -10.56
N ASN A 233 -10.02 1.47 -10.05
CA ASN A 233 -8.99 0.47 -9.86
C ASN A 233 -9.44 -0.88 -10.37
N GLN A 234 -8.50 -1.79 -10.62
CA GLN A 234 -8.82 -3.20 -10.81
C GLN A 234 -8.94 -3.87 -9.44
N VAL A 235 -10.13 -4.37 -9.12
CA VAL A 235 -10.40 -5.05 -7.86
C VAL A 235 -10.61 -6.54 -8.12
N ILE A 236 -9.84 -7.37 -7.42
CA ILE A 236 -9.94 -8.83 -7.43
C ILE A 236 -10.14 -9.24 -5.96
N PHE A 237 -11.17 -10.00 -5.67
CA PHE A 237 -11.37 -10.51 -4.31
C PHE A 237 -11.91 -11.94 -4.32
N SER A 238 -11.55 -12.71 -3.29
CA SER A 238 -12.18 -13.99 -2.99
C SER A 238 -13.38 -13.78 -2.08
N THR A 239 -14.37 -14.64 -2.15
CA THR A 239 -15.52 -14.59 -1.25
C THR A 239 -16.23 -15.94 -1.16
N HIS A 240 -16.72 -16.25 0.02
CA HIS A 240 -17.64 -17.34 0.31
C HIS A 240 -19.04 -16.83 0.69
N SER A 241 -19.33 -15.53 0.52
CA SER A 241 -20.59 -14.91 0.91
C SER A 241 -21.56 -14.76 -0.26
N PRO A 242 -22.74 -15.39 -0.22
CA PRO A 242 -23.79 -15.16 -1.20
C PRO A 242 -24.29 -13.72 -1.20
N ASN A 243 -24.25 -13.03 -0.05
CA ASN A 243 -24.64 -11.63 0.07
C ASN A 243 -23.71 -10.70 -0.75
N LEU A 244 -22.43 -11.05 -0.88
CA LEU A 244 -21.53 -10.32 -1.76
C LEU A 244 -21.75 -10.71 -3.22
N LEU A 245 -21.88 -11.99 -3.52
CA LEU A 245 -22.11 -12.48 -4.89
C LEU A 245 -23.33 -11.85 -5.53
N ALA A 246 -24.41 -11.61 -4.76
CA ALA A 246 -25.63 -10.99 -5.25
C ALA A 246 -25.44 -9.54 -5.78
N ASN A 247 -24.35 -8.87 -5.45
CA ASN A 247 -24.04 -7.52 -5.94
C ASN A 247 -23.29 -7.50 -7.29
N PHE A 248 -22.91 -8.67 -7.83
CA PHE A 248 -22.10 -8.78 -9.03
C PHE A 248 -22.78 -9.63 -10.09
N ASN A 249 -22.54 -9.31 -11.36
CA ASN A 249 -23.08 -10.10 -12.45
C ASN A 249 -22.17 -11.32 -12.78
N SER A 250 -22.71 -12.31 -13.47
CA SER A 250 -22.00 -13.54 -13.81
C SER A 250 -20.69 -13.34 -14.59
N ARG A 251 -20.54 -12.23 -15.33
CA ARG A 251 -19.32 -11.90 -16.06
C ARG A 251 -18.17 -11.47 -15.14
N GLN A 252 -18.50 -10.99 -13.95
CA GLN A 252 -17.53 -10.54 -12.94
C GLN A 252 -17.11 -11.66 -11.99
N ILE A 253 -17.90 -12.75 -11.94
CA ILE A 253 -17.68 -13.87 -11.04
C ILE A 253 -16.83 -14.95 -11.76
N ARG A 254 -15.91 -15.57 -11.03
CA ARG A 254 -15.11 -16.71 -11.46
C ARG A 254 -15.16 -17.77 -10.37
N GLN A 255 -15.63 -18.96 -10.70
CA GLN A 255 -15.63 -20.09 -9.80
C GLN A 255 -14.29 -20.80 -9.87
N ILE A 256 -13.70 -21.07 -8.71
CA ILE A 256 -12.48 -21.88 -8.57
C ILE A 256 -12.88 -23.18 -7.89
N VAL A 257 -12.56 -24.29 -8.50
CA VAL A 257 -12.81 -25.64 -7.97
C VAL A 257 -11.50 -26.42 -7.90
N LEU A 258 -11.47 -27.46 -7.08
CA LEU A 258 -10.40 -28.44 -7.11
C LEU A 258 -10.66 -29.44 -8.25
N ASP A 259 -9.65 -29.73 -9.03
CA ASP A 259 -9.72 -30.84 -10.01
C ASP A 259 -9.55 -32.20 -9.32
N GLY A 260 -9.64 -33.29 -10.10
CA GLY A 260 -9.49 -34.65 -9.57
C GLY A 260 -8.10 -34.97 -9.00
N GLU A 261 -7.10 -34.14 -9.26
CA GLU A 261 -5.72 -34.26 -8.75
C GLU A 261 -5.46 -33.31 -7.55
N GLY A 262 -6.45 -32.49 -7.16
CA GLY A 262 -6.36 -31.56 -6.06
C GLY A 262 -5.76 -30.20 -6.40
N TYR A 263 -5.65 -29.84 -7.69
CA TYR A 263 -5.21 -28.53 -8.13
C TYR A 263 -6.39 -27.58 -8.32
N SER A 264 -6.18 -26.30 -8.00
CA SER A 264 -7.19 -25.26 -8.23
C SER A 264 -7.35 -24.98 -9.73
N LYS A 265 -8.58 -25.05 -10.21
CA LYS A 265 -8.95 -24.80 -11.59
C LYS A 265 -10.07 -23.77 -11.69
N MET A 266 -9.92 -22.81 -12.57
CA MET A 266 -10.96 -21.83 -12.87
C MET A 266 -11.96 -22.42 -13.86
N CYS A 267 -13.26 -22.35 -13.55
CA CYS A 267 -14.33 -22.79 -14.44
C CYS A 267 -14.45 -21.84 -15.63
N GLU A 268 -14.60 -22.40 -16.85
CA GLU A 268 -14.77 -21.60 -18.08
C GLU A 268 -16.13 -20.87 -18.11
N LYS A 269 -17.16 -21.49 -17.57
CA LYS A 269 -18.50 -20.92 -17.48
C LYS A 269 -18.92 -20.83 -16.03
N THR A 270 -19.42 -19.68 -15.65
CA THR A 270 -19.91 -19.39 -14.29
C THR A 270 -21.43 -19.52 -14.28
N ASP A 271 -21.92 -20.50 -13.53
CA ASP A 271 -23.33 -20.61 -13.18
C ASP A 271 -23.52 -20.23 -11.71
N VAL A 272 -24.24 -19.14 -11.48
CA VAL A 272 -24.46 -18.61 -10.13
C VAL A 272 -25.25 -19.60 -9.27
N SER A 273 -26.18 -20.36 -9.86
CA SER A 273 -26.95 -21.36 -9.12
C SER A 273 -26.06 -22.51 -8.64
N ALA A 274 -25.19 -23.01 -9.51
CA ALA A 274 -24.23 -24.04 -9.15
C ALA A 274 -23.23 -23.57 -8.07
N ILE A 275 -22.82 -22.29 -8.13
CA ILE A 275 -21.95 -21.71 -7.09
C ILE A 275 -22.66 -21.67 -5.72
N LEU A 276 -23.94 -21.28 -5.71
CA LEU A 276 -24.72 -21.22 -4.47
C LEU A 276 -24.92 -22.62 -3.86
N GLU A 277 -25.17 -23.64 -4.69
CA GLU A 277 -25.23 -25.04 -4.25
C GLU A 277 -23.89 -25.52 -3.69
N ASP A 278 -22.79 -25.21 -4.36
CA ASP A 278 -21.43 -25.53 -3.90
C ASP A 278 -21.10 -24.87 -2.55
N LEU A 279 -21.59 -23.65 -2.32
CA LEU A 279 -21.48 -22.95 -1.05
C LEU A 279 -22.46 -23.46 0.02
N GLY A 280 -23.29 -24.48 -0.31
CA GLY A 280 -24.26 -25.09 0.59
C GLY A 280 -25.54 -24.27 0.80
N TYR A 281 -25.82 -23.31 -0.10
CA TYR A 281 -27.04 -22.50 -0.03
C TYR A 281 -28.14 -23.11 -0.91
N THR A 282 -29.32 -23.24 -0.35
CA THR A 282 -30.54 -23.62 -1.06
C THR A 282 -31.37 -22.39 -1.42
N ALA A 283 -32.31 -22.53 -2.33
CA ALA A 283 -33.23 -21.45 -2.68
C ALA A 283 -34.00 -20.88 -1.45
N SER A 284 -34.26 -21.72 -0.45
CA SER A 284 -34.90 -21.32 0.81
C SER A 284 -34.01 -20.43 1.68
N ASP A 285 -32.68 -20.62 1.65
CA ASP A 285 -31.73 -19.82 2.43
C ASP A 285 -31.59 -18.40 1.86
N LEU A 286 -31.83 -18.24 0.55
CA LEU A 286 -31.81 -16.95 -0.14
C LEU A 286 -33.12 -16.18 -0.03
N MET A 287 -34.20 -16.84 0.41
CA MET A 287 -35.53 -16.24 0.59
C MET A 287 -35.67 -15.43 1.88
N ASN A 288 -34.66 -14.70 2.30
CA ASN A 288 -34.81 -13.64 3.32
C ASN A 288 -35.52 -12.41 2.72
N VAL A 289 -36.66 -12.65 2.04
CA VAL A 289 -37.46 -11.63 1.40
C VAL A 289 -38.76 -11.43 2.18
N ASN A 290 -39.13 -10.18 2.39
CA ASN A 290 -40.41 -9.83 3.03
C ASN A 290 -41.60 -10.11 2.14
N PHE A 291 -41.40 -10.24 0.82
CA PHE A 291 -42.43 -10.46 -0.19
C PHE A 291 -41.91 -11.35 -1.31
N VAL A 292 -42.76 -12.25 -1.80
CA VAL A 292 -42.56 -13.07 -2.99
C VAL A 292 -43.63 -12.73 -3.99
N PHE A 293 -43.25 -12.27 -5.19
CA PHE A 293 -44.14 -12.12 -6.31
C PHE A 293 -44.06 -13.37 -7.18
N ILE A 294 -45.17 -14.07 -7.33
CA ILE A 294 -45.29 -15.19 -8.27
C ILE A 294 -45.86 -14.62 -9.55
N VAL A 295 -45.13 -14.73 -10.63
CA VAL A 295 -45.52 -14.25 -11.96
C VAL A 295 -45.68 -15.44 -12.91
N GLU A 296 -46.62 -15.34 -13.85
CA GLU A 296 -46.96 -16.45 -14.76
C GLU A 296 -46.03 -16.49 -15.96
N GLY A 297 -45.29 -15.40 -16.24
CA GLY A 297 -44.35 -15.34 -17.37
C GLY A 297 -43.34 -14.18 -17.27
N LYS A 298 -42.40 -14.13 -18.24
CA LYS A 298 -41.36 -13.12 -18.33
C LYS A 298 -41.81 -11.70 -18.64
N GLN A 299 -43.08 -11.51 -18.93
CA GLN A 299 -43.70 -10.22 -19.31
C GLN A 299 -44.58 -9.64 -18.21
N ASP A 300 -44.78 -10.36 -17.11
CA ASP A 300 -45.47 -9.92 -15.93
C ASP A 300 -44.50 -9.28 -14.92
#